data_9ad6e6ae3e5cdbc6968948b330360bd7
#
_entry.id   9ad6e6ae3e5cdbc6968948b330360bd7
#
_cell.length_a   1.000
_cell.length_b   1.000
_cell.length_c   1.000
_cell.angle_alpha   90.00
_cell.angle_beta   90.00
_cell.angle_gamma   90.00
#
_symmetry.space_group_name_H-M   'P 1'
#
loop_
_entity.id
_entity.type
_entity.pdbx_description
1 polymer ?
#
loop_
_entity_poly.entity_id
_entity_poly.type
_entity_poly.pdbx_seq_one_letter_code
_entity_poly.pdbx_strand_id
1 'polypeptide(L)'
;LGAKECVTGSCHLVQYEAAGQSVNILVDCGAVYGDDPEIPFTEFPVSPEEIDYLFLTHAHIDHIGRVPDLIDEGFSGEIICSHATKALLLPMLHDAMSFSGRRDKEIHKLEKAIDDLSWGFELHETFSLKQDITFKLFNAGHILGSCFILLTFPKKTEESKEYRVIFSGDLGSTDTPILPDPDSPPECDLLVMESTYGARVHPDRSKRIEQLRELLNKALADKGIVYIPAFALGRTQELLYELDRIDLKIPVFVDSPLALKITEIYAKLSSFWDKEAKELNSKGDHPFDFKGLYSVKSYRDHKKLLEIKGPAIIIAGSGMCTGGRILDHLEQGLQVQRNDIIFVGYQAEGTLGRRLIEGEIPVRAAIHTLSSYSAHADQQMLIDWVKSIPKPPKEIRLVHGEDLARRELTGKLNING
;
A
#
# COMPACT_ATOMS: atom_id res chain seq x y z
N LEU A 1 7.18 9.54 -14.84
CA LEU A 1 5.92 9.68 -15.57
C LEU A 1 4.76 10.00 -14.60
N GLY A 2 4.67 9.34 -13.45
CA GLY A 2 3.65 9.59 -12.44
C GLY A 2 4.23 9.80 -11.05
N ALA A 3 3.40 10.23 -10.08
CA ALA A 3 3.75 10.55 -8.69
C ALA A 3 4.98 11.47 -8.52
N LYS A 4 5.25 12.33 -9.51
CA LYS A 4 6.40 13.26 -9.46
C LYS A 4 6.17 14.38 -8.46
N GLU A 5 4.93 14.88 -8.38
CA GLU A 5 4.54 16.05 -7.58
C GLU A 5 3.26 15.80 -6.77
N CYS A 6 2.83 14.55 -6.68
CA CYS A 6 1.62 14.08 -6.02
C CYS A 6 1.86 12.73 -5.34
N VAL A 7 0.85 12.20 -4.67
CA VAL A 7 0.94 10.94 -3.90
C VAL A 7 0.25 9.75 -4.58
N THR A 8 -0.17 9.90 -5.85
CA THR A 8 -0.85 8.81 -6.58
C THR A 8 -0.30 8.65 -8.00
N GLY A 9 -0.59 7.52 -8.64
CA GLY A 9 -0.18 7.25 -10.02
C GLY A 9 1.31 6.96 -10.18
N SER A 10 1.95 6.27 -9.23
CA SER A 10 3.38 5.93 -9.30
C SER A 10 3.72 5.23 -10.62
N CYS A 11 4.66 5.82 -11.39
CA CYS A 11 5.05 5.32 -12.70
C CYS A 11 6.39 5.92 -13.14
N HIS A 12 7.44 5.11 -13.20
CA HIS A 12 8.80 5.57 -13.49
C HIS A 12 9.40 4.79 -14.65
N LEU A 13 9.81 5.48 -15.72
CA LEU A 13 10.46 4.87 -16.89
C LEU A 13 11.98 4.97 -16.78
N VAL A 14 12.65 3.85 -16.98
CA VAL A 14 14.09 3.75 -17.12
C VAL A 14 14.40 3.25 -18.53
N GLN A 15 15.22 3.98 -19.27
CA GLN A 15 15.69 3.60 -20.59
C GLN A 15 17.18 3.35 -20.53
N TYR A 16 17.61 2.16 -20.91
CA TYR A 16 19.01 1.79 -20.99
C TYR A 16 19.37 1.45 -22.43
N GLU A 17 20.39 2.12 -22.95
CA GLU A 17 20.89 1.89 -24.31
C GLU A 17 22.33 1.37 -24.25
N ALA A 18 22.55 0.22 -24.88
CA ALA A 18 23.87 -0.35 -25.09
C ALA A 18 23.92 -1.11 -26.41
N ALA A 19 25.05 -1.03 -27.10
CA ALA A 19 25.32 -1.74 -28.36
C ALA A 19 24.22 -1.57 -29.45
N GLY A 20 23.54 -0.43 -29.48
CA GLY A 20 22.48 -0.13 -30.46
C GLY A 20 21.14 -0.80 -30.16
N GLN A 21 20.98 -1.33 -28.97
CA GLN A 21 19.71 -1.89 -28.46
C GLN A 21 19.29 -1.12 -27.23
N SER A 22 17.98 -0.92 -27.07
CA SER A 22 17.38 -0.33 -25.87
C SER A 22 16.70 -1.39 -25.03
N VAL A 23 16.72 -1.20 -23.71
CA VAL A 23 15.90 -1.92 -22.74
C VAL A 23 15.07 -0.89 -21.99
N ASN A 24 13.76 -1.01 -22.07
CA ASN A 24 12.81 -0.11 -21.43
C ASN A 24 12.19 -0.80 -20.22
N ILE A 25 12.41 -0.23 -19.04
CA ILE A 25 11.92 -0.76 -17.77
C ILE A 25 10.95 0.25 -17.18
N LEU A 26 9.75 -0.19 -16.87
CA LEU A 26 8.79 0.60 -16.09
C LEU A 26 8.82 0.12 -14.64
N VAL A 27 8.82 1.04 -13.69
CA VAL A 27 8.67 0.75 -12.27
C VAL A 27 7.36 1.36 -11.81
N ASP A 28 6.44 0.49 -11.40
CA ASP A 28 5.04 0.75 -11.11
C ASP A 28 4.24 1.29 -12.31
N CYS A 29 2.93 1.12 -12.24
CA CYS A 29 1.96 1.61 -13.23
C CYS A 29 0.63 1.87 -12.50
N GLY A 30 0.64 2.91 -11.67
CA GLY A 30 -0.41 3.20 -10.71
C GLY A 30 -1.57 4.01 -11.27
N ALA A 31 -2.75 3.83 -10.68
CA ALA A 31 -3.89 4.69 -10.92
C ALA A 31 -3.77 6.01 -10.16
N VAL A 32 -4.35 7.04 -10.74
CA VAL A 32 -4.43 8.39 -10.16
C VAL A 32 -5.74 8.54 -9.41
N TYR A 33 -5.73 9.29 -8.32
CA TYR A 33 -6.92 9.61 -7.53
C TYR A 33 -7.08 11.12 -7.38
N GLY A 34 -8.33 11.57 -7.25
CA GLY A 34 -8.65 12.98 -7.06
C GLY A 34 -8.28 13.83 -8.27
N ASP A 35 -7.65 14.96 -8.02
CA ASP A 35 -7.24 15.93 -9.04
C ASP A 35 -5.76 15.76 -9.47
N ASP A 36 -5.11 14.68 -9.06
CA ASP A 36 -3.74 14.39 -9.47
C ASP A 36 -3.64 14.18 -10.98
N PRO A 37 -2.58 14.66 -11.65
CA PRO A 37 -2.47 14.57 -13.11
C PRO A 37 -2.15 13.16 -13.57
N GLU A 38 -2.95 12.62 -14.49
CA GLU A 38 -2.64 11.38 -15.18
C GLU A 38 -1.99 11.66 -16.54
N ILE A 39 -0.81 11.06 -16.78
CA ILE A 39 -0.15 11.12 -18.07
C ILE A 39 -0.67 9.97 -18.94
N PRO A 40 -1.33 10.25 -20.09
CA PRO A 40 -1.79 9.22 -21.01
C PRO A 40 -0.61 8.38 -21.56
N PHE A 41 -0.82 7.11 -21.86
CA PHE A 41 0.23 6.25 -22.46
C PHE A 41 0.72 6.76 -23.82
N THR A 42 -0.12 7.51 -24.54
CA THR A 42 0.27 8.16 -25.80
C THR A 42 1.31 9.28 -25.64
N GLU A 43 1.49 9.78 -24.41
CA GLU A 43 2.51 10.78 -24.06
C GLU A 43 3.77 10.15 -23.44
N PHE A 44 3.82 8.83 -23.32
CA PHE A 44 5.03 8.15 -22.84
C PHE A 44 6.15 8.27 -23.88
N PRO A 45 7.42 8.41 -23.45
CA PRO A 45 8.56 8.49 -24.36
C PRO A 45 8.76 7.25 -25.24
N VAL A 46 8.14 6.13 -24.85
CA VAL A 46 8.12 4.86 -25.58
C VAL A 46 6.69 4.32 -25.58
N SER A 47 6.31 3.60 -26.62
CA SER A 47 4.99 2.95 -26.63
C SER A 47 4.93 1.79 -25.62
N PRO A 48 3.76 1.43 -25.08
CA PRO A 48 3.62 0.27 -24.20
C PRO A 48 4.18 -1.03 -24.78
N GLU A 49 4.10 -1.22 -26.10
CA GLU A 49 4.65 -2.38 -26.81
C GLU A 49 6.19 -2.47 -26.76
N GLU A 50 6.87 -1.34 -26.54
CA GLU A 50 8.34 -1.26 -26.45
C GLU A 50 8.87 -1.43 -25.02
N ILE A 51 7.99 -1.59 -24.01
CA ILE A 51 8.39 -1.81 -22.62
C ILE A 51 8.73 -3.29 -22.46
N ASP A 52 9.97 -3.58 -22.10
CA ASP A 52 10.46 -4.95 -21.88
C ASP A 52 10.04 -5.52 -20.53
N TYR A 53 10.07 -4.69 -19.47
CA TYR A 53 9.84 -5.10 -18.10
C TYR A 53 8.99 -4.08 -17.34
N LEU A 54 8.03 -4.58 -16.58
CA LEU A 54 7.29 -3.81 -15.57
C LEU A 54 7.63 -4.38 -14.19
N PHE A 55 8.29 -3.59 -13.36
CA PHE A 55 8.51 -3.92 -11.97
C PHE A 55 7.37 -3.35 -11.11
N LEU A 56 6.82 -4.17 -10.21
CA LEU A 56 5.83 -3.73 -9.25
C LEU A 56 6.43 -3.77 -7.84
N THR A 57 6.50 -2.62 -7.21
CA THR A 57 7.04 -2.49 -5.85
C THR A 57 6.10 -3.12 -4.83
N HIS A 58 4.80 -2.93 -4.97
CA HIS A 58 3.76 -3.51 -4.12
C HIS A 58 2.37 -3.42 -4.77
N ALA A 59 1.35 -3.96 -4.10
CA ALA A 59 0.04 -4.18 -4.70
C ALA A 59 -1.03 -3.10 -4.38
N HIS A 60 -0.66 -1.90 -3.92
CA HIS A 60 -1.62 -0.79 -3.83
C HIS A 60 -1.99 -0.26 -5.21
N ILE A 61 -3.22 0.22 -5.36
CA ILE A 61 -3.78 0.59 -6.66
C ILE A 61 -3.07 1.80 -7.30
N ASP A 62 -2.55 2.72 -6.52
CA ASP A 62 -1.72 3.83 -6.98
C ASP A 62 -0.31 3.41 -7.48
N HIS A 63 0.00 2.10 -7.41
CA HIS A 63 1.20 1.47 -7.97
C HIS A 63 0.90 0.43 -9.06
N ILE A 64 -0.31 -0.17 -9.07
CA ILE A 64 -0.66 -1.23 -10.04
C ILE A 64 -1.89 -0.94 -10.87
N GLY A 65 -2.68 0.10 -10.53
CA GLY A 65 -4.05 0.24 -11.02
C GLY A 65 -4.20 0.41 -12.53
N ARG A 66 -3.17 0.87 -13.24
CA ARG A 66 -3.16 1.01 -14.70
C ARG A 66 -2.52 -0.16 -15.44
N VAL A 67 -2.12 -1.22 -14.74
CA VAL A 67 -1.59 -2.44 -15.40
C VAL A 67 -2.57 -3.03 -16.41
N PRO A 68 -3.90 -3.12 -16.14
CA PRO A 68 -4.86 -3.58 -17.13
C PRO A 68 -4.89 -2.71 -18.39
N ASP A 69 -4.83 -1.38 -18.22
CA ASP A 69 -4.84 -0.44 -19.34
C ASP A 69 -3.53 -0.53 -20.15
N LEU A 70 -2.39 -0.69 -19.46
CA LEU A 70 -1.08 -0.89 -20.10
C LEU A 70 -1.07 -2.12 -21.01
N ILE A 71 -1.73 -3.21 -20.59
CA ILE A 71 -1.89 -4.42 -21.42
C ILE A 71 -2.83 -4.18 -22.61
N ASP A 72 -3.93 -3.46 -22.39
CA ASP A 72 -4.84 -3.10 -23.49
C ASP A 72 -4.15 -2.20 -24.53
N GLU A 73 -3.16 -1.40 -24.14
CA GLU A 73 -2.31 -0.58 -25.03
C GLU A 73 -1.10 -1.34 -25.63
N GLY A 74 -1.07 -2.67 -25.47
CA GLY A 74 -0.13 -3.54 -26.20
C GLY A 74 1.09 -4.00 -25.41
N PHE A 75 1.20 -3.71 -24.11
CA PHE A 75 2.28 -4.26 -23.30
C PHE A 75 2.25 -5.80 -23.30
N SER A 76 3.40 -6.39 -23.60
CA SER A 76 3.60 -7.84 -23.63
C SER A 76 4.92 -8.28 -22.99
N GLY A 77 5.58 -7.39 -22.27
CA GLY A 77 6.79 -7.64 -21.50
C GLY A 77 6.52 -8.43 -20.21
N GLU A 78 7.56 -8.65 -19.43
CA GLU A 78 7.46 -9.37 -18.17
C GLU A 78 7.08 -8.45 -17.00
N ILE A 79 6.14 -8.89 -16.15
CA ILE A 79 5.79 -8.21 -14.91
C ILE A 79 6.56 -8.89 -13.76
N ILE A 80 7.41 -8.13 -13.07
CA ILE A 80 8.34 -8.62 -12.05
C ILE A 80 7.94 -8.03 -10.69
N CYS A 81 7.74 -8.89 -9.70
CA CYS A 81 7.42 -8.47 -8.34
C CYS A 81 7.86 -9.52 -7.31
N SER A 82 7.64 -9.29 -6.02
CA SER A 82 7.80 -10.33 -5.00
C SER A 82 6.70 -11.39 -5.11
N HIS A 83 6.94 -12.60 -4.60
CA HIS A 83 5.91 -13.65 -4.57
C HIS A 83 4.63 -13.21 -3.87
N ALA A 84 4.74 -12.44 -2.80
CA ALA A 84 3.56 -11.98 -2.07
C ALA A 84 2.82 -10.87 -2.83
N THR A 85 3.52 -9.95 -3.48
CA THR A 85 2.90 -8.95 -4.38
C THR A 85 2.17 -9.66 -5.54
N LYS A 86 2.77 -10.70 -6.16
CA LYS A 86 2.08 -11.48 -7.19
C LYS A 86 0.78 -12.11 -6.70
N ALA A 87 0.77 -12.66 -5.48
CA ALA A 87 -0.45 -13.26 -4.91
C ALA A 87 -1.56 -12.23 -4.64
N LEU A 88 -1.19 -10.98 -4.37
CA LEU A 88 -2.12 -9.87 -4.11
C LEU A 88 -2.59 -9.17 -5.40
N LEU A 89 -1.82 -9.27 -6.49
CA LEU A 89 -2.02 -8.51 -7.72
C LEU A 89 -3.42 -8.70 -8.32
N LEU A 90 -3.78 -9.94 -8.63
CA LEU A 90 -5.08 -10.23 -9.27
C LEU A 90 -6.28 -9.89 -8.38
N PRO A 91 -6.31 -10.22 -7.07
CA PRO A 91 -7.39 -9.79 -6.20
C PRO A 91 -7.62 -8.28 -6.17
N MET A 92 -6.54 -7.50 -6.13
CA MET A 92 -6.62 -6.05 -6.11
C MET A 92 -7.08 -5.47 -7.45
N LEU A 93 -6.53 -5.96 -8.56
CA LEU A 93 -6.92 -5.51 -9.90
C LEU A 93 -8.34 -5.96 -10.29
N HIS A 94 -8.78 -7.15 -9.87
CA HIS A 94 -10.16 -7.60 -10.07
C HIS A 94 -11.17 -6.62 -9.44
N ASP A 95 -10.93 -6.28 -8.17
CA ASP A 95 -11.79 -5.34 -7.45
C ASP A 95 -11.82 -3.98 -8.17
N ALA A 96 -10.66 -3.43 -8.51
CA ALA A 96 -10.57 -2.15 -9.23
C ALA A 96 -11.27 -2.20 -10.60
N MET A 97 -11.05 -3.25 -11.39
CA MET A 97 -11.70 -3.43 -12.70
C MET A 97 -13.22 -3.61 -12.59
N SER A 98 -13.71 -4.18 -11.49
CA SER A 98 -15.16 -4.35 -11.26
C SER A 98 -15.91 -3.01 -11.18
N PHE A 99 -15.24 -1.94 -10.83
CA PHE A 99 -15.80 -0.57 -10.78
C PHE A 99 -15.49 0.28 -12.03
N SER A 100 -14.71 -0.24 -12.98
CA SER A 100 -14.29 0.51 -14.19
C SER A 100 -15.31 0.49 -15.32
N GLY A 101 -16.44 -0.21 -15.17
CA GLY A 101 -17.44 -0.41 -16.22
C GLY A 101 -17.07 -1.49 -17.25
N ARG A 102 -15.97 -2.20 -17.08
CA ARG A 102 -15.57 -3.35 -17.90
C ARG A 102 -16.53 -4.52 -17.68
N ARG A 103 -16.75 -5.30 -18.74
CA ARG A 103 -17.60 -6.52 -18.67
C ARG A 103 -16.78 -7.67 -18.06
N ASP A 104 -17.43 -8.59 -17.35
CA ASP A 104 -16.79 -9.75 -16.71
C ASP A 104 -15.85 -10.52 -17.64
N LYS A 105 -16.26 -10.69 -18.92
CA LYS A 105 -15.42 -11.38 -19.93
C LYS A 105 -14.12 -10.62 -20.24
N GLU A 106 -14.14 -9.31 -20.24
CA GLU A 106 -12.97 -8.46 -20.46
C GLU A 106 -12.05 -8.52 -19.24
N ILE A 107 -12.62 -8.44 -18.03
CA ILE A 107 -11.88 -8.60 -16.79
C ILE A 107 -11.15 -9.95 -16.77
N HIS A 108 -11.83 -11.06 -17.03
CA HIS A 108 -11.22 -12.40 -17.06
C HIS A 108 -10.11 -12.53 -18.10
N LYS A 109 -10.26 -11.89 -19.27
CA LYS A 109 -9.21 -11.89 -20.29
C LYS A 109 -7.96 -11.15 -19.80
N LEU A 110 -8.13 -10.00 -19.16
CA LEU A 110 -7.04 -9.21 -18.60
C LEU A 110 -6.37 -9.92 -17.42
N GLU A 111 -7.15 -10.49 -16.49
CA GLU A 111 -6.60 -11.29 -15.39
C GLU A 111 -5.69 -12.41 -15.89
N LYS A 112 -6.14 -13.14 -16.94
CA LYS A 112 -5.33 -14.18 -17.53
C LYS A 112 -4.04 -13.63 -18.15
N ALA A 113 -4.11 -12.53 -18.89
CA ALA A 113 -2.93 -11.92 -19.50
C ALA A 113 -1.95 -11.43 -18.42
N ILE A 114 -2.45 -10.80 -17.35
CA ILE A 114 -1.64 -10.33 -16.22
C ILE A 114 -0.96 -11.52 -15.54
N ASP A 115 -1.68 -12.63 -15.28
CA ASP A 115 -1.12 -13.81 -14.61
C ASP A 115 -0.05 -14.48 -15.49
N ASP A 116 -0.32 -14.62 -16.79
CA ASP A 116 0.61 -15.23 -17.77
C ASP A 116 1.93 -14.42 -17.91
N LEU A 117 1.88 -13.08 -17.73
CA LEU A 117 3.06 -12.20 -17.82
C LEU A 117 3.75 -11.97 -16.45
N SER A 118 3.12 -12.32 -15.33
CA SER A 118 3.62 -11.97 -14.00
C SER A 118 4.48 -13.07 -13.39
N TRP A 119 5.62 -12.65 -12.81
CA TRP A 119 6.58 -13.53 -12.15
C TRP A 119 6.89 -13.03 -10.75
N GLY A 120 6.80 -13.93 -9.76
CA GLY A 120 7.23 -13.67 -8.39
C GLY A 120 8.70 -14.06 -8.20
N PHE A 121 9.44 -13.19 -7.51
CA PHE A 121 10.87 -13.39 -7.22
C PHE A 121 11.13 -13.36 -5.72
N GLU A 122 12.19 -14.08 -5.31
CA GLU A 122 12.67 -14.07 -3.94
C GLU A 122 13.36 -12.74 -3.61
N LEU A 123 13.19 -12.31 -2.36
CA LEU A 123 13.93 -11.18 -1.84
C LEU A 123 15.40 -11.55 -1.66
N HIS A 124 16.30 -10.57 -1.76
CA HIS A 124 17.74 -10.67 -1.52
C HIS A 124 18.51 -11.53 -2.54
N GLU A 125 17.85 -12.09 -3.54
CA GLU A 125 18.52 -12.80 -4.64
C GLU A 125 18.74 -11.89 -5.85
N THR A 126 19.82 -12.12 -6.58
CA THR A 126 20.16 -11.35 -7.78
C THR A 126 19.73 -12.10 -9.01
N PHE A 127 18.98 -11.43 -9.88
CA PHE A 127 18.49 -11.97 -11.15
C PHE A 127 18.97 -11.12 -12.31
N SER A 128 19.07 -11.73 -13.50
CA SER A 128 19.54 -11.07 -14.71
C SER A 128 18.39 -10.77 -15.67
N LEU A 129 18.46 -9.61 -16.29
CA LEU A 129 17.61 -9.16 -17.40
C LEU A 129 18.41 -9.13 -18.71
N LYS A 130 17.80 -8.65 -19.80
CA LYS A 130 18.49 -8.39 -21.08
C LYS A 130 19.70 -7.46 -20.86
N GLN A 131 20.71 -7.60 -21.68
CA GLN A 131 21.91 -6.76 -21.70
C GLN A 131 22.69 -6.70 -20.37
N ASP A 132 22.77 -7.84 -19.67
CA ASP A 132 23.49 -7.98 -18.40
C ASP A 132 23.04 -7.00 -17.30
N ILE A 133 21.86 -6.39 -17.43
CA ILE A 133 21.22 -5.67 -16.36
C ILE A 133 20.85 -6.68 -15.29
N THR A 134 21.09 -6.35 -14.03
CA THR A 134 20.64 -7.19 -12.92
C THR A 134 19.70 -6.43 -12.00
N PHE A 135 18.84 -7.17 -11.32
CA PHE A 135 18.00 -6.61 -10.26
C PHE A 135 18.02 -7.43 -8.99
N LYS A 136 17.67 -6.78 -7.89
CA LYS A 136 17.49 -7.41 -6.59
C LYS A 136 16.36 -6.70 -5.86
N LEU A 137 15.49 -7.50 -5.23
CA LEU A 137 14.37 -7.01 -4.42
C LEU A 137 14.74 -7.08 -2.94
N PHE A 138 14.36 -6.07 -2.18
CA PHE A 138 14.56 -5.97 -0.74
C PHE A 138 13.24 -5.64 -0.07
N ASN A 139 13.04 -6.05 1.17
CA ASN A 139 11.81 -5.74 1.90
C ASN A 139 11.66 -4.23 2.15
N ALA A 140 10.53 -3.66 1.75
CA ALA A 140 10.18 -2.27 2.01
C ALA A 140 9.31 -2.06 3.25
N GLY A 141 8.77 -3.11 3.86
CA GLY A 141 8.04 -3.07 5.13
C GLY A 141 6.68 -2.36 5.11
N HIS A 142 6.20 -1.93 3.95
CA HIS A 142 4.98 -1.13 3.83
C HIS A 142 3.69 -1.96 3.90
N ILE A 143 3.59 -2.99 3.08
CA ILE A 143 2.55 -4.02 3.11
C ILE A 143 3.17 -5.38 2.82
N LEU A 144 2.38 -6.46 2.94
CA LEU A 144 2.85 -7.81 2.62
C LEU A 144 3.41 -7.87 1.21
N GLY A 145 4.69 -8.23 1.09
CA GLY A 145 5.38 -8.34 -0.19
C GLY A 145 5.90 -7.04 -0.79
N SER A 146 5.68 -5.89 -0.16
CA SER A 146 6.27 -4.64 -0.63
C SER A 146 7.79 -4.73 -0.68
N CYS A 147 8.37 -4.23 -1.75
CA CYS A 147 9.80 -4.26 -1.96
C CYS A 147 10.33 -2.94 -2.53
N PHE A 148 11.56 -2.59 -2.17
CA PHE A 148 12.34 -1.66 -2.94
C PHE A 148 13.25 -2.41 -3.92
N ILE A 149 13.56 -1.78 -5.04
CA ILE A 149 14.17 -2.42 -6.19
C ILE A 149 15.54 -1.81 -6.42
N LEU A 150 16.57 -2.64 -6.42
CA LEU A 150 17.91 -2.27 -6.90
C LEU A 150 18.05 -2.74 -8.34
N LEU A 151 18.23 -1.82 -9.28
CA LEU A 151 18.67 -2.09 -10.65
C LEU A 151 20.17 -1.80 -10.75
N THR A 152 20.92 -2.73 -11.34
CA THR A 152 22.35 -2.56 -11.60
C THR A 152 22.60 -2.67 -13.10
N PHE A 153 23.09 -1.58 -13.67
CA PHE A 153 23.43 -1.48 -15.08
C PHE A 153 24.93 -1.79 -15.27
N PRO A 154 25.30 -2.59 -16.28
CA PRO A 154 26.68 -2.97 -16.51
C PRO A 154 27.54 -1.76 -16.89
N LYS A 155 28.85 -1.92 -16.78
CA LYS A 155 29.84 -0.94 -17.22
C LYS A 155 29.73 -0.69 -18.71
N LYS A 156 29.74 0.56 -19.12
CA LYS A 156 29.79 0.93 -20.55
C LYS A 156 31.19 0.78 -21.16
N THR A 157 32.24 0.84 -20.34
CA THR A 157 33.65 0.67 -20.72
C THR A 157 34.40 -0.05 -19.61
N GLU A 158 35.59 -0.58 -19.87
CA GLU A 158 36.41 -1.23 -18.81
C GLU A 158 36.78 -0.29 -17.67
N GLU A 159 36.93 1.02 -17.96
CA GLU A 159 37.24 2.04 -16.96
C GLU A 159 36.02 2.57 -16.17
N SER A 160 34.81 2.34 -16.69
CA SER A 160 33.56 2.75 -16.00
C SER A 160 33.20 1.78 -14.87
N LYS A 161 32.43 2.27 -13.88
CA LYS A 161 31.81 1.42 -12.85
C LYS A 161 30.39 1.06 -13.26
N GLU A 162 29.85 0.00 -12.66
CA GLU A 162 28.42 -0.27 -12.68
C GLU A 162 27.65 0.95 -12.17
N TYR A 163 26.46 1.16 -12.72
CA TYR A 163 25.57 2.20 -12.27
C TYR A 163 24.36 1.58 -11.56
N ARG A 164 24.11 1.99 -10.33
CA ARG A 164 23.11 1.41 -9.44
C ARG A 164 22.01 2.40 -9.16
N VAL A 165 20.76 1.97 -9.38
CA VAL A 165 19.57 2.77 -9.12
C VAL A 165 18.69 2.03 -8.13
N ILE A 166 18.23 2.74 -7.09
CA ILE A 166 17.22 2.21 -6.17
C ILE A 166 15.92 2.97 -6.39
N PHE A 167 14.83 2.21 -6.52
CA PHE A 167 13.45 2.70 -6.42
C PHE A 167 12.90 2.21 -5.09
N SER A 168 12.55 3.13 -4.18
CA SER A 168 12.08 2.75 -2.85
C SER A 168 10.71 2.08 -2.87
N GLY A 169 9.88 2.35 -3.88
CA GLY A 169 8.44 2.18 -3.71
C GLY A 169 7.99 2.93 -2.45
N ASP A 170 6.98 2.43 -1.78
CA ASP A 170 6.55 2.95 -0.50
C ASP A 170 7.30 2.24 0.64
N LEU A 171 7.90 3.03 1.52
CA LEU A 171 8.64 2.54 2.67
C LEU A 171 7.72 2.43 3.90
N GLY A 172 7.79 1.30 4.56
CA GLY A 172 7.02 1.03 5.76
C GLY A 172 7.53 1.78 6.99
N SER A 173 6.62 2.00 7.93
CA SER A 173 7.00 2.40 9.28
C SER A 173 7.65 1.23 10.03
N THR A 174 8.56 1.53 10.96
CA THR A 174 9.08 0.54 11.91
C THR A 174 8.02 0.09 12.92
N ASP A 175 8.21 -1.07 13.51
CA ASP A 175 7.29 -1.67 14.49
C ASP A 175 5.85 -1.85 13.94
N THR A 176 5.69 -2.08 12.65
CA THR A 176 4.38 -2.38 12.07
C THR A 176 3.99 -3.82 12.40
N PRO A 177 2.76 -4.08 12.89
CA PRO A 177 2.33 -5.45 13.19
C PRO A 177 2.45 -6.36 11.97
N ILE A 178 2.85 -7.60 12.19
CA ILE A 178 2.94 -8.68 11.19
C ILE A 178 4.12 -8.52 10.22
N LEU A 179 4.51 -7.29 9.88
CA LEU A 179 5.49 -7.03 8.83
C LEU A 179 6.88 -6.76 9.41
N PRO A 180 7.94 -7.32 8.78
CA PRO A 180 9.30 -6.93 9.12
C PRO A 180 9.55 -5.45 8.79
N ASP A 181 10.43 -4.81 9.57
CA ASP A 181 10.90 -3.47 9.26
C ASP A 181 11.58 -3.42 7.87
N PRO A 182 11.62 -2.25 7.21
CA PRO A 182 12.34 -2.09 5.94
C PRO A 182 13.80 -2.52 6.05
N ASP A 183 14.30 -3.21 5.03
CA ASP A 183 15.72 -3.52 4.92
C ASP A 183 16.58 -2.25 4.77
N SER A 184 17.80 -2.28 5.27
CA SER A 184 18.77 -1.22 4.99
C SER A 184 19.18 -1.23 3.51
N PRO A 185 19.15 -0.09 2.82
CA PRO A 185 19.47 -0.02 1.40
C PRO A 185 20.96 -0.23 1.13
N PRO A 186 21.33 -0.94 0.06
CA PRO A 186 22.73 -1.04 -0.37
C PRO A 186 23.23 0.26 -1.02
N GLU A 187 24.52 0.33 -1.32
CA GLU A 187 25.09 1.45 -2.09
C GLU A 187 24.39 1.62 -3.45
N CYS A 188 24.07 2.86 -3.80
CA CYS A 188 23.53 3.22 -5.11
C CYS A 188 24.10 4.54 -5.61
N ASP A 189 23.99 4.80 -6.91
CA ASP A 189 24.36 6.06 -7.54
C ASP A 189 23.17 7.02 -7.58
N LEU A 190 21.97 6.51 -7.88
CA LEU A 190 20.71 7.24 -7.89
C LEU A 190 19.71 6.56 -6.95
N LEU A 191 19.09 7.35 -6.10
CA LEU A 191 17.95 6.94 -5.28
C LEU A 191 16.71 7.70 -5.72
N VAL A 192 15.66 6.96 -6.14
CA VAL A 192 14.31 7.48 -6.36
C VAL A 192 13.47 7.06 -5.16
N MET A 193 13.04 8.00 -4.32
CA MET A 193 12.48 7.71 -3.00
C MET A 193 11.15 8.42 -2.79
N GLU A 194 10.21 7.72 -2.12
CA GLU A 194 8.97 8.30 -1.65
C GLU A 194 9.20 9.47 -0.66
N SER A 195 8.18 10.30 -0.50
CA SER A 195 8.20 11.42 0.43
C SER A 195 6.84 11.74 1.04
N THR A 196 5.95 10.76 1.12
CA THR A 196 4.55 10.89 1.57
C THR A 196 4.44 11.65 2.90
N TYR A 197 5.22 11.27 3.89
CA TYR A 197 5.28 11.97 5.18
C TYR A 197 6.57 12.78 5.39
N GLY A 198 7.16 13.28 4.31
CA GLY A 198 8.40 14.06 4.35
C GLY A 198 8.37 15.34 5.21
N ALA A 199 7.18 15.83 5.61
CA ALA A 199 6.99 16.99 6.47
C ALA A 199 6.48 16.66 7.89
N ARG A 200 6.34 15.37 8.25
CA ARG A 200 5.71 14.97 9.51
C ARG A 200 6.46 13.83 10.18
N VAL A 201 6.47 13.86 11.53
CA VAL A 201 6.93 12.75 12.38
C VAL A 201 5.69 12.13 13.02
N HIS A 202 5.62 10.79 13.02
CA HIS A 202 4.51 10.08 13.64
C HIS A 202 4.55 10.19 15.18
N PRO A 203 3.40 10.10 15.85
CA PRO A 203 3.36 9.92 17.29
C PRO A 203 4.09 8.61 17.69
N ASP A 204 4.43 8.51 18.99
CA ASP A 204 5.02 7.29 19.56
C ASP A 204 4.15 6.06 19.25
N ARG A 205 4.62 5.22 18.33
CA ARG A 205 3.92 4.03 17.83
C ARG A 205 3.91 2.88 18.85
N SER A 206 4.84 2.87 19.80
CA SER A 206 4.90 1.83 20.84
C SER A 206 3.63 1.77 21.70
N LYS A 207 2.88 2.86 21.75
CA LYS A 207 1.62 2.98 22.52
C LYS A 207 0.36 2.79 21.68
N ARG A 208 0.46 2.43 20.39
CA ARG A 208 -0.69 2.37 19.48
C ARG A 208 -1.78 1.41 19.94
N ILE A 209 -1.39 0.21 20.40
CA ILE A 209 -2.35 -0.80 20.89
C ILE A 209 -3.05 -0.35 22.17
N GLU A 210 -2.33 0.33 23.06
CA GLU A 210 -2.91 0.91 24.28
C GLU A 210 -3.91 2.03 23.93
N GLN A 211 -3.53 2.94 23.04
CA GLN A 211 -4.39 4.01 22.54
C GLN A 211 -5.66 3.46 21.88
N LEU A 212 -5.54 2.43 21.05
CA LEU A 212 -6.69 1.76 20.45
C LEU A 212 -7.58 1.12 21.50
N ARG A 213 -7.00 0.40 22.49
CA ARG A 213 -7.73 -0.24 23.57
C ARG A 213 -8.52 0.78 24.42
N GLU A 214 -7.87 1.86 24.83
CA GLU A 214 -8.52 2.94 25.60
C GLU A 214 -9.66 3.58 24.83
N LEU A 215 -9.42 3.89 23.54
CA LEU A 215 -10.43 4.50 22.69
C LEU A 215 -11.62 3.56 22.47
N LEU A 216 -11.39 2.28 22.19
CA LEU A 216 -12.46 1.29 22.02
C LEU A 216 -13.26 1.07 23.30
N ASN A 217 -12.59 0.99 24.46
CA ASN A 217 -13.27 0.87 25.75
C ASN A 217 -14.19 2.08 26.02
N LYS A 218 -13.74 3.28 25.68
CA LYS A 218 -14.55 4.51 25.83
C LYS A 218 -15.71 4.52 24.84
N ALA A 219 -15.46 4.25 23.57
CA ALA A 219 -16.45 4.28 22.48
C ALA A 219 -17.56 3.23 22.67
N LEU A 220 -17.22 2.06 23.23
CA LEU A 220 -18.18 0.96 23.45
C LEU A 220 -18.92 1.00 24.79
N ALA A 221 -18.60 1.98 25.65
CA ALA A 221 -19.19 2.09 27.00
C ALA A 221 -20.70 2.34 26.96
N ASP A 222 -21.21 3.04 25.97
CA ASP A 222 -22.63 3.33 25.76
C ASP A 222 -23.35 2.31 24.86
N LYS A 223 -22.65 1.21 24.53
CA LYS A 223 -23.15 0.09 23.70
C LYS A 223 -23.51 0.50 22.27
N GLY A 224 -22.85 1.50 21.71
CA GLY A 224 -22.93 1.91 20.32
C GLY A 224 -22.17 0.99 19.38
N ILE A 225 -22.09 1.39 18.14
CA ILE A 225 -21.28 0.73 17.10
C ILE A 225 -20.04 1.61 16.84
N VAL A 226 -18.89 0.96 16.79
CA VAL A 226 -17.63 1.58 16.32
C VAL A 226 -17.43 1.20 14.88
N TYR A 227 -17.42 2.17 13.98
CA TYR A 227 -17.09 2.00 12.58
C TYR A 227 -15.63 2.36 12.36
N ILE A 228 -14.88 1.48 11.69
CA ILE A 228 -13.48 1.69 11.35
C ILE A 228 -13.33 1.61 9.83
N PRO A 229 -13.32 2.75 9.12
CA PRO A 229 -12.97 2.77 7.70
C PRO A 229 -11.53 2.29 7.52
N ALA A 230 -11.34 1.22 6.74
CA ALA A 230 -10.03 0.63 6.54
C ALA A 230 -9.81 0.17 5.09
N PHE A 231 -8.58 0.32 4.61
CA PHE A 231 -8.17 -0.28 3.35
C PHE A 231 -8.21 -1.81 3.46
N ALA A 232 -8.64 -2.46 2.38
CA ALA A 232 -8.74 -3.91 2.32
C ALA A 232 -7.36 -4.60 2.44
N LEU A 233 -6.32 -3.94 1.95
CA LEU A 233 -4.94 -4.41 1.95
C LEU A 233 -4.11 -3.62 2.97
N GLY A 234 -3.45 -4.31 3.87
CA GLY A 234 -2.57 -3.80 4.92
C GLY A 234 -3.34 -3.44 6.19
N ARG A 235 -4.10 -2.33 6.18
CA ARG A 235 -4.73 -1.77 7.38
C ARG A 235 -5.72 -2.69 8.07
N THR A 236 -6.55 -3.40 7.31
CA THR A 236 -7.49 -4.36 7.90
C THR A 236 -6.75 -5.46 8.65
N GLN A 237 -5.67 -6.00 8.08
CA GLN A 237 -4.89 -7.08 8.68
C GLN A 237 -4.17 -6.63 9.97
N GLU A 238 -3.60 -5.44 9.98
CA GLU A 238 -2.99 -4.86 11.20
C GLU A 238 -4.03 -4.68 12.32
N LEU A 239 -5.22 -4.15 11.98
CA LEU A 239 -6.29 -4.00 12.95
C LEU A 239 -6.75 -5.34 13.52
N LEU A 240 -6.90 -6.36 12.69
CA LEU A 240 -7.30 -7.71 13.15
C LEU A 240 -6.26 -8.28 14.10
N TYR A 241 -4.98 -8.17 13.77
CA TYR A 241 -3.87 -8.62 14.61
C TYR A 241 -3.87 -7.93 15.99
N GLU A 242 -4.14 -6.63 16.06
CA GLU A 242 -4.17 -5.91 17.33
C GLU A 242 -5.47 -6.10 18.11
N LEU A 243 -6.61 -6.22 17.44
CA LEU A 243 -7.90 -6.52 18.08
C LEU A 243 -7.90 -7.88 18.76
N ASP A 244 -7.25 -8.87 18.18
CA ASP A 244 -7.02 -10.17 18.82
C ASP A 244 -6.27 -10.01 20.16
N ARG A 245 -5.21 -9.20 20.20
CA ARG A 245 -4.43 -8.90 21.42
C ARG A 245 -5.13 -8.06 22.45
N ILE A 246 -6.08 -7.23 22.03
CA ILE A 246 -6.89 -6.43 22.95
C ILE A 246 -7.90 -7.31 23.71
N ASP A 247 -8.28 -8.47 23.15
CA ASP A 247 -9.24 -9.43 23.73
C ASP A 247 -10.56 -8.79 24.12
N LEU A 248 -11.14 -8.00 23.23
CA LEU A 248 -12.47 -7.41 23.45
C LEU A 248 -13.55 -8.50 23.39
N LYS A 249 -14.47 -8.46 24.37
CA LYS A 249 -15.63 -9.39 24.38
C LYS A 249 -16.82 -8.84 23.55
N ILE A 250 -16.51 -8.16 22.48
CA ILE A 250 -17.45 -7.48 21.57
C ILE A 250 -17.30 -8.11 20.18
N PRO A 251 -18.40 -8.33 19.44
CA PRO A 251 -18.30 -8.84 18.08
C PRO A 251 -17.59 -7.83 17.16
N VAL A 252 -16.66 -8.35 16.36
CA VAL A 252 -15.92 -7.63 15.32
C VAL A 252 -16.37 -8.17 13.97
N PHE A 253 -16.85 -7.31 13.10
CA PHE A 253 -17.28 -7.67 11.76
C PHE A 253 -16.33 -7.09 10.72
N VAL A 254 -15.84 -7.91 9.80
CA VAL A 254 -15.14 -7.46 8.59
C VAL A 254 -16.14 -7.48 7.45
N ASP A 255 -16.60 -6.30 7.07
CA ASP A 255 -17.60 -6.12 6.01
C ASP A 255 -16.96 -5.59 4.71
N SER A 256 -16.05 -6.39 4.20
CA SER A 256 -15.34 -6.15 2.93
C SER A 256 -14.92 -7.48 2.30
N PRO A 257 -15.57 -7.92 1.21
CA PRO A 257 -15.19 -9.15 0.52
C PRO A 257 -13.73 -9.17 0.07
N LEU A 258 -13.23 -8.04 -0.42
CA LEU A 258 -11.82 -7.91 -0.79
C LEU A 258 -10.91 -8.07 0.43
N ALA A 259 -11.20 -7.38 1.55
CA ALA A 259 -10.38 -7.49 2.76
C ALA A 259 -10.34 -8.94 3.28
N LEU A 260 -11.44 -9.67 3.21
CA LEU A 260 -11.47 -11.09 3.59
C LEU A 260 -10.58 -11.94 2.68
N LYS A 261 -10.64 -11.73 1.36
CA LYS A 261 -9.78 -12.43 0.39
C LYS A 261 -8.30 -12.12 0.61
N ILE A 262 -7.96 -10.86 0.86
CA ILE A 262 -6.59 -10.43 1.19
C ILE A 262 -6.13 -11.06 2.52
N THR A 263 -6.97 -11.10 3.54
CA THR A 263 -6.63 -11.72 4.83
C THR A 263 -6.34 -13.22 4.69
N GLU A 264 -7.08 -13.93 3.82
CA GLU A 264 -6.78 -15.33 3.49
C GLU A 264 -5.40 -15.49 2.82
N ILE A 265 -4.97 -14.52 1.99
CA ILE A 265 -3.64 -14.51 1.36
C ILE A 265 -2.56 -14.23 2.42
N TYR A 266 -2.77 -13.25 3.30
CA TYR A 266 -1.86 -12.98 4.42
C TYR A 266 -1.64 -14.23 5.27
N ALA A 267 -2.71 -14.94 5.63
CA ALA A 267 -2.61 -16.17 6.42
C ALA A 267 -1.80 -17.27 5.72
N LYS A 268 -1.93 -17.42 4.39
CA LYS A 268 -1.17 -18.41 3.60
C LYS A 268 0.30 -18.04 3.44
N LEU A 269 0.64 -16.77 3.49
CA LEU A 269 1.98 -16.25 3.26
C LEU A 269 2.69 -15.86 4.58
N SER A 270 2.46 -16.62 5.64
CA SER A 270 3.07 -16.38 6.97
C SER A 270 4.61 -16.40 6.96
N SER A 271 5.25 -16.96 5.92
CA SER A 271 6.70 -16.88 5.72
C SER A 271 7.21 -15.45 5.53
N PHE A 272 6.37 -14.52 5.10
CA PHE A 272 6.69 -13.10 4.94
C PHE A 272 6.43 -12.26 6.21
N TRP A 273 5.87 -12.85 7.26
CA TRP A 273 5.59 -12.14 8.50
C TRP A 273 6.88 -11.86 9.28
N ASP A 274 6.80 -10.96 10.24
CA ASP A 274 7.86 -10.71 11.19
C ASP A 274 8.10 -11.91 12.14
N LYS A 275 9.11 -11.81 12.97
CA LYS A 275 9.47 -12.88 13.88
C LYS A 275 8.39 -13.14 14.94
N GLU A 276 7.79 -12.08 15.49
CA GLU A 276 6.77 -12.18 16.53
C GLU A 276 5.52 -12.89 16.01
N ALA A 277 4.98 -12.43 14.86
CA ALA A 277 3.81 -13.04 14.26
C ALA A 277 4.04 -14.51 13.85
N LYS A 278 5.24 -14.83 13.34
CA LYS A 278 5.64 -16.22 13.05
C LYS A 278 5.66 -17.10 14.32
N GLU A 279 6.22 -16.61 15.41
CA GLU A 279 6.26 -17.34 16.68
C GLU A 279 4.86 -17.60 17.24
N LEU A 280 3.96 -16.63 17.19
CA LEU A 280 2.57 -16.78 17.61
C LEU A 280 1.85 -17.82 16.75
N ASN A 281 1.92 -17.67 15.43
CA ASN A 281 1.31 -18.61 14.49
C ASN A 281 1.82 -20.05 14.70
N SER A 282 3.11 -20.23 14.98
CA SER A 282 3.70 -21.55 15.27
C SER A 282 3.16 -22.21 16.55
N LYS A 283 2.66 -21.41 17.49
CA LYS A 283 2.02 -21.85 18.73
C LYS A 283 0.52 -22.10 18.58
N GLY A 284 -0.02 -21.93 17.35
CA GLY A 284 -1.44 -22.11 17.07
C GLY A 284 -2.30 -20.86 17.34
N ASP A 285 -1.68 -19.73 17.62
CA ASP A 285 -2.34 -18.44 17.76
C ASP A 285 -2.38 -17.75 16.39
N HIS A 286 -3.54 -17.83 15.75
CA HIS A 286 -3.75 -17.29 14.39
C HIS A 286 -4.39 -15.89 14.48
N PRO A 287 -3.67 -14.82 14.17
CA PRO A 287 -4.12 -13.43 14.40
C PRO A 287 -5.36 -13.01 13.60
N PHE A 288 -5.79 -13.83 12.65
CA PHE A 288 -6.98 -13.59 11.82
C PHE A 288 -8.13 -14.55 12.13
N ASP A 289 -8.06 -15.29 13.24
CA ASP A 289 -9.07 -16.25 13.66
C ASP A 289 -9.25 -16.23 15.20
N PHE A 290 -9.79 -15.12 15.70
CA PHE A 290 -10.06 -14.97 17.12
C PHE A 290 -11.57 -15.04 17.43
N LYS A 291 -11.89 -15.36 18.67
CA LYS A 291 -13.27 -15.48 19.12
C LYS A 291 -14.01 -14.14 19.03
N GLY A 292 -15.12 -14.12 18.31
CA GLY A 292 -15.92 -12.91 18.11
C GLY A 292 -15.62 -12.17 16.80
N LEU A 293 -14.71 -12.68 15.98
CA LEU A 293 -14.50 -12.19 14.60
C LEU A 293 -15.53 -12.84 13.67
N TYR A 294 -16.18 -12.01 12.86
CA TYR A 294 -17.20 -12.42 11.89
C TYR A 294 -16.90 -11.87 10.50
N SER A 295 -16.91 -12.74 9.50
CA SER A 295 -16.72 -12.41 8.09
C SER A 295 -18.06 -12.15 7.41
N VAL A 296 -18.22 -10.98 6.78
CA VAL A 296 -19.43 -10.60 6.05
C VAL A 296 -19.16 -10.70 4.54
N LYS A 297 -19.39 -11.89 3.98
CA LYS A 297 -19.04 -12.19 2.58
C LYS A 297 -20.10 -11.69 1.58
N SER A 298 -21.39 -11.94 1.86
CA SER A 298 -22.47 -11.65 0.92
C SER A 298 -23.11 -10.27 1.15
N TYR A 299 -23.69 -9.72 0.08
CA TYR A 299 -24.50 -8.50 0.20
C TYR A 299 -25.75 -8.69 1.08
N ARG A 300 -26.30 -9.91 1.09
CA ARG A 300 -27.39 -10.26 1.99
C ARG A 300 -27.00 -10.15 3.46
N ASP A 301 -25.80 -10.60 3.81
CA ASP A 301 -25.33 -10.54 5.20
C ASP A 301 -24.93 -9.12 5.59
N HIS A 302 -24.38 -8.34 4.64
CA HIS A 302 -24.18 -6.90 4.79
C HIS A 302 -25.50 -6.19 5.15
N LYS A 303 -26.59 -6.44 4.42
CA LYS A 303 -27.91 -5.84 4.75
C LYS A 303 -28.40 -6.20 6.16
N LYS A 304 -28.19 -7.43 6.62
CA LYS A 304 -28.50 -7.80 8.02
C LYS A 304 -27.61 -7.08 9.02
N LEU A 305 -26.33 -6.88 8.69
CA LEU A 305 -25.40 -6.18 9.55
C LEU A 305 -25.80 -4.70 9.73
N LEU A 306 -26.38 -4.05 8.73
CA LEU A 306 -26.91 -2.70 8.84
C LEU A 306 -28.07 -2.58 9.88
N GLU A 307 -28.76 -3.68 10.22
CA GLU A 307 -29.89 -3.68 11.16
C GLU A 307 -29.47 -3.82 12.64
N ILE A 308 -28.19 -4.15 12.91
CA ILE A 308 -27.72 -4.32 14.29
C ILE A 308 -27.67 -2.97 15.03
N LYS A 309 -27.82 -3.04 16.36
CA LYS A 309 -27.86 -1.86 17.20
C LYS A 309 -26.62 -1.72 18.12
N GLY A 310 -25.67 -2.63 18.01
CA GLY A 310 -24.48 -2.68 18.85
C GLY A 310 -24.71 -3.41 20.19
N PRO A 311 -23.68 -3.54 21.04
CA PRO A 311 -22.31 -3.06 20.76
C PRO A 311 -21.63 -3.94 19.72
N ALA A 312 -20.87 -3.32 18.82
CA ALA A 312 -20.09 -4.01 17.80
C ALA A 312 -18.96 -3.12 17.25
N ILE A 313 -17.94 -3.76 16.68
CA ILE A 313 -16.93 -3.09 15.85
C ILE A 313 -17.18 -3.55 14.41
N ILE A 314 -17.24 -2.61 13.47
CA ILE A 314 -17.40 -2.87 12.04
C ILE A 314 -16.22 -2.28 11.28
N ILE A 315 -15.42 -3.13 10.66
CA ILE A 315 -14.32 -2.76 9.77
C ILE A 315 -14.81 -2.91 8.33
N ALA A 316 -14.81 -1.82 7.56
CA ALA A 316 -15.30 -1.83 6.18
C ALA A 316 -14.47 -0.92 5.26
N GLY A 317 -14.36 -1.28 4.00
CA GLY A 317 -13.74 -0.45 2.94
C GLY A 317 -14.78 0.52 2.30
N SER A 318 -14.33 1.65 1.75
CA SER A 318 -12.95 2.08 1.56
C SER A 318 -12.40 2.83 2.80
N GLY A 319 -11.09 2.84 2.94
CA GLY A 319 -10.43 3.51 4.09
C GLY A 319 -10.57 5.04 4.11
N MET A 320 -10.82 5.69 2.96
CA MET A 320 -11.04 7.13 2.83
C MET A 320 -12.53 7.48 2.69
N CYS A 321 -13.43 6.51 2.81
CA CYS A 321 -14.87 6.68 2.63
C CYS A 321 -15.25 7.22 1.24
N THR A 322 -14.52 6.84 0.20
CA THR A 322 -14.79 7.24 -1.19
C THR A 322 -15.71 6.26 -1.93
N GLY A 323 -16.02 5.12 -1.32
CA GLY A 323 -16.86 4.07 -1.90
C GLY A 323 -16.97 2.87 -0.96
N GLY A 324 -17.55 1.78 -1.45
CA GLY A 324 -17.66 0.52 -0.72
C GLY A 324 -18.72 0.51 0.39
N ARG A 325 -18.78 -0.59 1.13
CA ARG A 325 -19.82 -0.84 2.13
C ARG A 325 -19.78 0.09 3.33
N ILE A 326 -18.63 0.76 3.58
CA ILE A 326 -18.53 1.74 4.65
C ILE A 326 -19.53 2.88 4.48
N LEU A 327 -19.86 3.28 3.23
CA LEU A 327 -20.81 4.36 2.97
C LEU A 327 -22.21 4.02 3.50
N ASP A 328 -22.70 2.79 3.28
CA ASP A 328 -23.99 2.34 3.80
C ASP A 328 -24.00 2.38 5.34
N HIS A 329 -22.91 2.00 5.98
CA HIS A 329 -22.76 2.06 7.44
C HIS A 329 -22.73 3.50 7.96
N LEU A 330 -22.02 4.39 7.29
CA LEU A 330 -21.95 5.81 7.68
C LEU A 330 -23.29 6.52 7.48
N GLU A 331 -24.00 6.25 6.38
CA GLU A 331 -25.32 6.81 6.13
C GLU A 331 -26.29 6.52 7.29
N GLN A 332 -26.27 5.32 7.84
CA GLN A 332 -27.12 4.95 8.98
C GLN A 332 -26.53 5.36 10.34
N GLY A 333 -25.20 5.35 10.45
CA GLY A 333 -24.51 5.47 11.74
C GLY A 333 -24.18 6.89 12.18
N LEU A 334 -23.92 7.83 11.24
CA LEU A 334 -23.42 9.18 11.55
C LEU A 334 -24.37 10.02 12.40
N GLN A 335 -25.69 9.79 12.32
CA GLN A 335 -26.68 10.54 13.11
C GLN A 335 -27.07 9.85 14.43
N VAL A 336 -26.40 8.77 14.80
CA VAL A 336 -26.63 8.04 16.05
C VAL A 336 -25.58 8.45 17.08
N GLN A 337 -25.98 9.19 18.11
CA GLN A 337 -25.08 9.81 19.10
C GLN A 337 -24.16 8.82 19.86
N ARG A 338 -24.56 7.56 20.02
CA ARG A 338 -23.78 6.52 20.71
C ARG A 338 -22.81 5.78 19.77
N ASN A 339 -22.76 6.12 18.50
CA ASN A 339 -21.83 5.51 17.57
C ASN A 339 -20.55 6.34 17.49
N ASP A 340 -19.46 5.65 17.17
CA ASP A 340 -18.14 6.24 16.99
C ASP A 340 -17.57 5.86 15.64
N ILE A 341 -16.86 6.78 15.00
CA ILE A 341 -16.07 6.51 13.82
C ILE A 341 -14.60 6.71 14.17
N ILE A 342 -13.77 5.70 13.92
CA ILE A 342 -12.33 5.75 14.20
C ILE A 342 -11.56 5.68 12.89
N PHE A 343 -10.94 6.78 12.50
CA PHE A 343 -10.04 6.83 11.34
C PHE A 343 -8.63 6.42 11.77
N VAL A 344 -8.11 5.38 11.13
CA VAL A 344 -6.80 4.77 11.43
C VAL A 344 -5.79 4.94 10.28
N GLY A 345 -6.08 5.79 9.31
CA GLY A 345 -5.24 6.04 8.14
C GLY A 345 -5.37 7.46 7.63
N TYR A 346 -4.51 7.80 6.69
CA TYR A 346 -4.57 9.09 6.00
C TYR A 346 -5.91 9.30 5.30
N GLN A 347 -6.39 10.53 5.32
CA GLN A 347 -7.60 10.95 4.62
C GLN A 347 -7.23 12.07 3.65
N ALA A 348 -7.30 11.79 2.35
CA ALA A 348 -6.96 12.74 1.30
C ALA A 348 -7.97 13.91 1.24
N GLU A 349 -7.53 15.07 0.77
CA GLU A 349 -8.40 16.20 0.52
C GLU A 349 -9.56 15.82 -0.41
N GLY A 350 -10.73 16.44 -0.20
CA GLY A 350 -11.94 16.18 -0.98
C GLY A 350 -12.68 14.88 -0.62
N THR A 351 -12.09 13.96 0.17
CA THR A 351 -12.76 12.72 0.57
C THR A 351 -13.78 12.93 1.69
N LEU A 352 -14.79 12.06 1.75
CA LEU A 352 -15.79 12.09 2.84
C LEU A 352 -15.11 11.93 4.21
N GLY A 353 -14.11 11.03 4.31
CA GLY A 353 -13.37 10.81 5.56
C GLY A 353 -12.66 12.10 6.03
N ARG A 354 -12.04 12.85 5.13
CA ARG A 354 -11.39 14.13 5.45
C ARG A 354 -12.39 15.17 5.95
N ARG A 355 -13.50 15.33 5.26
CA ARG A 355 -14.58 16.26 5.62
C ARG A 355 -15.22 15.94 6.97
N LEU A 356 -15.32 14.65 7.33
CA LEU A 356 -15.79 14.22 8.65
C LEU A 356 -14.80 14.59 9.76
N ILE A 357 -13.51 14.40 9.53
CA ILE A 357 -12.45 14.76 10.50
C ILE A 357 -12.40 16.28 10.73
N GLU A 358 -12.57 17.06 9.68
CA GLU A 358 -12.55 18.53 9.75
C GLU A 358 -13.85 19.14 10.29
N GLY A 359 -14.87 18.30 10.50
CA GLY A 359 -16.16 18.76 11.04
C GLY A 359 -17.01 19.55 10.04
N GLU A 360 -16.73 19.43 8.74
CA GLU A 360 -17.51 20.10 7.69
C GLU A 360 -18.92 19.52 7.55
N ILE A 361 -19.10 18.27 7.99
CA ILE A 361 -20.38 17.57 7.92
C ILE A 361 -20.94 17.46 9.33
N PRO A 362 -22.15 17.99 9.59
CA PRO A 362 -22.76 17.88 10.91
C PRO A 362 -23.18 16.43 11.19
N VAL A 363 -22.59 15.84 12.21
CA VAL A 363 -22.86 14.47 12.67
C VAL A 363 -23.14 14.44 14.16
N ARG A 364 -23.77 13.36 14.63
CA ARG A 364 -24.03 13.13 16.05
C ARG A 364 -23.11 12.08 16.67
N ALA A 365 -22.59 11.20 15.82
CA ALA A 365 -21.58 10.22 16.19
C ALA A 365 -20.25 10.92 16.54
N ALA A 366 -19.46 10.35 17.42
CA ALA A 366 -18.14 10.88 17.74
C ALA A 366 -17.13 10.49 16.65
N ILE A 367 -16.27 11.43 16.26
CA ILE A 367 -15.21 11.22 15.28
C ILE A 367 -13.86 11.19 15.99
N HIS A 368 -13.08 10.15 15.74
CA HIS A 368 -11.75 9.94 16.32
C HIS A 368 -10.71 9.67 15.23
N THR A 369 -9.47 10.04 15.50
CA THR A 369 -8.32 9.76 14.64
C THR A 369 -7.20 9.11 15.43
N LEU A 370 -6.59 8.06 14.87
CA LEU A 370 -5.40 7.40 15.42
C LEU A 370 -4.29 7.44 14.36
N SER A 371 -3.45 8.46 14.44
CA SER A 371 -2.36 8.69 13.47
C SER A 371 -1.16 7.75 13.67
N SER A 372 -1.11 6.99 14.77
CA SER A 372 -0.09 5.99 15.05
C SER A 372 -0.16 4.74 14.16
N TYR A 373 -1.17 4.64 13.30
CA TYR A 373 -1.37 3.54 12.34
C TYR A 373 -0.94 3.86 10.90
N SER A 374 -0.13 4.90 10.65
CA SER A 374 0.37 5.12 9.29
C SER A 374 1.20 3.93 8.79
N ALA A 375 0.97 3.48 7.56
CA ALA A 375 1.76 2.43 6.93
C ALA A 375 3.10 2.94 6.39
N HIS A 376 3.17 4.22 5.98
CA HIS A 376 4.39 4.82 5.45
C HIS A 376 5.36 5.22 6.55
N ALA A 377 6.64 5.21 6.24
CA ALA A 377 7.67 5.82 7.04
C ALA A 377 7.43 7.32 7.22
N ASP A 378 7.74 7.84 8.39
CA ASP A 378 7.70 9.27 8.66
C ASP A 378 8.99 10.00 8.22
N GLN A 379 9.05 11.32 8.38
CA GLN A 379 10.21 12.12 8.01
C GLN A 379 11.52 11.58 8.62
N GLN A 380 11.52 11.25 9.92
CA GLN A 380 12.73 10.80 10.59
C GLN A 380 13.14 9.40 10.11
N MET A 381 12.18 8.48 9.93
CA MET A 381 12.42 7.13 9.41
C MET A 381 13.00 7.19 7.98
N LEU A 382 12.44 8.05 7.10
CA LEU A 382 12.97 8.26 5.74
C LEU A 382 14.41 8.78 5.77
N ILE A 383 14.72 9.75 6.63
CA ILE A 383 16.07 10.30 6.81
C ILE A 383 17.03 9.22 7.31
N ASP A 384 16.63 8.44 8.30
CA ASP A 384 17.46 7.39 8.89
C ASP A 384 17.71 6.25 7.90
N TRP A 385 16.70 5.90 7.09
CA TRP A 385 16.83 4.92 6.01
C TRP A 385 17.84 5.37 4.96
N VAL A 386 17.80 6.62 4.51
CA VAL A 386 18.81 7.19 3.59
C VAL A 386 20.19 7.21 4.23
N LYS A 387 20.32 7.59 5.50
CA LYS A 387 21.61 7.62 6.22
C LYS A 387 22.19 6.24 6.46
N SER A 388 21.40 5.19 6.40
CA SER A 388 21.88 3.80 6.53
C SER A 388 22.56 3.28 5.25
N ILE A 389 22.45 4.00 4.12
CA ILE A 389 23.20 3.67 2.89
C ILE A 389 24.70 3.79 3.17
N PRO A 390 25.51 2.74 2.90
CA PRO A 390 26.95 2.74 3.24
C PRO A 390 27.75 3.90 2.68
N LYS A 391 27.36 4.39 1.51
CA LYS A 391 27.88 5.65 0.90
C LYS A 391 26.72 6.49 0.39
N PRO A 392 26.72 7.79 0.64
CA PRO A 392 25.67 8.67 0.11
C PRO A 392 25.54 8.49 -1.40
N PRO A 393 24.30 8.38 -1.93
CA PRO A 393 24.07 8.36 -3.37
C PRO A 393 24.51 9.67 -4.01
N LYS A 394 24.86 9.63 -5.28
CA LYS A 394 25.25 10.84 -6.03
C LYS A 394 24.06 11.76 -6.27
N GLU A 395 22.88 11.18 -6.38
CA GLU A 395 21.63 11.89 -6.66
C GLU A 395 20.48 11.21 -5.88
N ILE A 396 19.59 12.03 -5.32
CA ILE A 396 18.34 11.59 -4.70
C ILE A 396 17.21 12.36 -5.38
N ARG A 397 16.23 11.64 -5.88
CA ARG A 397 14.98 12.19 -6.44
C ARG A 397 13.83 11.83 -5.52
N LEU A 398 13.17 12.84 -4.97
CA LEU A 398 11.99 12.65 -4.15
C LEU A 398 10.75 12.64 -5.05
N VAL A 399 9.94 11.60 -4.87
CA VAL A 399 8.69 11.35 -5.59
C VAL A 399 7.60 10.96 -4.58
N HIS A 400 6.38 10.72 -5.02
CA HIS A 400 5.30 10.18 -4.18
C HIS A 400 5.12 11.00 -2.90
N GLY A 401 4.81 12.29 -3.05
CA GLY A 401 4.61 13.20 -1.94
C GLY A 401 4.17 14.58 -2.41
N GLU A 402 3.39 15.24 -1.57
CA GLU A 402 2.98 16.62 -1.78
C GLU A 402 4.17 17.57 -1.77
N ASP A 403 4.03 18.75 -2.38
CA ASP A 403 5.09 19.74 -2.53
C ASP A 403 5.74 20.11 -1.17
N LEU A 404 4.95 20.34 -0.14
CA LEU A 404 5.45 20.62 1.21
C LEU A 404 6.32 19.48 1.76
N ALA A 405 5.85 18.24 1.63
CA ALA A 405 6.57 17.07 2.12
C ALA A 405 7.91 16.89 1.41
N ARG A 406 7.94 17.05 0.08
CA ARG A 406 9.17 16.98 -0.71
C ARG A 406 10.17 18.08 -0.33
N ARG A 407 9.70 19.34 -0.21
CA ARG A 407 10.57 20.48 0.16
C ARG A 407 11.19 20.31 1.54
N GLU A 408 10.40 19.96 2.54
CA GLU A 408 10.88 19.76 3.91
C GLU A 408 11.91 18.62 3.97
N LEU A 409 11.64 17.50 3.30
CA LEU A 409 12.55 16.36 3.27
C LEU A 409 13.83 16.70 2.49
N THR A 410 13.75 17.42 1.36
CA THR A 410 14.88 17.93 0.59
C THR A 410 15.83 18.75 1.49
N GLY A 411 15.26 19.67 2.27
CA GLY A 411 16.03 20.50 3.19
C GLY A 411 16.74 19.69 4.28
N LYS A 412 16.08 18.65 4.80
CA LYS A 412 16.65 17.78 5.85
C LYS A 412 17.74 16.85 5.34
N LEU A 413 17.62 16.38 4.11
CA LEU A 413 18.61 15.50 3.47
C LEU A 413 19.79 16.29 2.86
N ASN A 414 19.76 17.63 2.89
CA ASN A 414 20.75 18.52 2.24
C ASN A 414 20.95 18.19 0.73
N ILE A 415 19.86 17.85 0.05
CA ILE A 415 19.87 17.59 -1.40
C ILE A 415 19.83 18.95 -2.11
N ASN A 416 20.74 19.18 -3.05
CA ASN A 416 20.62 20.31 -3.97
C ASN A 416 19.43 19.99 -4.90
N GLY A 417 18.38 20.80 -4.84
CA GLY A 417 17.15 20.67 -5.60
C GLY A 417 17.33 20.81 -7.10
#